data_8d1cefc8218031107345854819717bfa
#
_entry.id   8d1cefc8218031107345854819717bfa
#
_cell.length_a   1.000
_cell.length_b   1.000
_cell.length_c   1.000
_cell.angle_alpha   90.00
_cell.angle_beta   90.00
_cell.angle_gamma   90.00
#
_symmetry.space_group_name_H-M   'P 1'
#
loop_
_entity.id
_entity.type
_entity.pdbx_description
1 polymer ?
#
loop_
_entity_poly.entity_id
_entity_poly.type
_entity_poly.pdbx_seq_one_letter_code
_entity_poly.pdbx_strand_id
1 'polypeptide(L)'
;MRGRVRDDREKVELYLSLGSNQGDRRKNIEDAISLLNVELRTPYKRVSSLLETDPWGFESEGKFINAAVMYELELPKGYYPEAEGRMILEICKDIERRLGRTGKPQDDEIGERIYTDRPIDIDILLFGDNRIDCEELTVPHKLMYERDFVMVPLMEISPLAALGRNRRSRLSDSERNDK
;
A
#
# COMPACT_ATOMS: atom_id res chain seq x y z
N MET A 1 -15.98 38.65 -19.59
CA MET A 1 -16.48 37.37 -19.09
C MET A 1 -15.28 36.48 -18.80
N ARG A 2 -14.88 36.30 -17.54
CA ARG A 2 -13.86 35.33 -17.18
C ARG A 2 -14.57 33.97 -17.05
N GLY A 3 -14.35 33.09 -18.03
CA GLY A 3 -14.85 31.72 -17.99
C GLY A 3 -14.31 31.05 -16.69
N ARG A 4 -15.19 30.55 -15.84
CA ARG A 4 -14.84 29.61 -14.79
C ARG A 4 -14.20 28.41 -15.49
N VAL A 5 -12.89 28.25 -15.34
CA VAL A 5 -12.23 26.96 -15.61
C VAL A 5 -12.95 25.97 -14.68
N ARG A 6 -13.76 25.07 -15.22
CA ARG A 6 -14.31 23.97 -14.44
C ARG A 6 -13.11 23.20 -13.93
N ASP A 7 -13.01 23.07 -12.63
CA ASP A 7 -12.04 22.17 -12.02
C ASP A 7 -12.40 20.75 -12.45
N ASP A 8 -11.69 20.27 -13.45
CA ASP A 8 -11.95 18.98 -14.10
C ASP A 8 -11.17 17.85 -13.43
N ARG A 9 -10.90 18.02 -12.13
CA ARG A 9 -10.21 17.06 -11.26
C ARG A 9 -11.17 16.43 -10.27
N GLU A 10 -10.79 15.22 -9.83
CA GLU A 10 -11.48 14.51 -8.77
C GLU A 10 -10.46 14.09 -7.70
N LYS A 11 -10.94 13.99 -6.46
CA LYS A 11 -10.13 13.58 -5.33
C LYS A 11 -10.22 12.07 -5.16
N VAL A 12 -9.05 11.43 -5.12
CA VAL A 12 -8.93 9.97 -4.99
C VAL A 12 -8.05 9.65 -3.79
N GLU A 13 -8.56 8.87 -2.86
CA GLU A 13 -7.80 8.41 -1.69
C GLU A 13 -6.85 7.28 -2.07
N LEU A 14 -5.58 7.43 -1.74
CA LEU A 14 -4.54 6.42 -1.89
C LEU A 14 -4.09 5.97 -0.50
N TYR A 15 -4.16 4.68 -0.22
CA TYR A 15 -3.67 4.08 1.01
C TYR A 15 -2.46 3.21 0.73
N LEU A 16 -1.38 3.47 1.45
CA LEU A 16 -0.13 2.73 1.36
C LEU A 16 0.21 2.09 2.70
N SER A 17 0.80 0.89 2.65
CA SER A 17 1.48 0.26 3.78
C SER A 17 2.98 0.51 3.68
N LEU A 18 3.62 0.79 4.79
CA LEU A 18 5.07 0.91 4.90
C LEU A 18 5.57 -0.08 5.94
N GLY A 19 6.66 -0.80 5.63
CA GLY A 19 7.30 -1.74 6.53
C GLY A 19 8.82 -1.62 6.49
N SER A 20 9.50 -1.71 7.62
CA SER A 20 10.96 -1.66 7.74
C SER A 20 11.46 -2.60 8.82
N ASN A 21 12.50 -3.42 8.53
CA ASN A 21 13.15 -4.29 9.52
C ASN A 21 14.68 -4.21 9.51
N GLN A 22 15.27 -3.26 8.78
CA GLN A 22 16.72 -3.04 8.75
C GLN A 22 17.08 -1.59 9.12
N GLY A 23 18.23 -1.43 9.77
CA GLY A 23 18.79 -0.11 10.12
C GLY A 23 17.90 0.66 11.10
N ASP A 24 17.84 1.97 10.94
CA ASP A 24 16.91 2.82 11.70
C ASP A 24 15.51 2.74 11.08
N ARG A 25 14.77 1.72 11.50
CA ARG A 25 13.44 1.37 10.98
C ARG A 25 12.45 2.53 11.03
N ARG A 26 12.46 3.32 12.13
CA ARG A 26 11.58 4.49 12.30
C ARG A 26 11.95 5.57 11.29
N LYS A 27 13.24 5.89 11.20
CA LYS A 27 13.75 6.87 10.27
C LYS A 27 13.47 6.47 8.82
N ASN A 28 13.59 5.20 8.46
CA ASN A 28 13.29 4.71 7.12
C ASN A 28 11.81 4.98 6.74
N ILE A 29 10.87 4.79 7.66
CA ILE A 29 9.44 5.09 7.43
C ILE A 29 9.23 6.61 7.30
N GLU A 30 9.82 7.42 8.16
CA GLU A 30 9.73 8.88 8.12
C GLU A 30 10.32 9.46 6.82
N ASP A 31 11.48 8.96 6.41
CA ASP A 31 12.14 9.34 5.14
C ASP A 31 11.27 8.92 3.92
N ALA A 32 10.69 7.72 3.95
CA ALA A 32 9.79 7.25 2.89
C ALA A 32 8.55 8.14 2.76
N ILE A 33 7.91 8.51 3.87
CA ILE A 33 6.74 9.41 3.86
C ILE A 33 7.16 10.79 3.33
N SER A 34 8.33 11.29 3.71
CA SER A 34 8.85 12.57 3.22
C SER A 34 9.07 12.57 1.71
N LEU A 35 9.65 11.49 1.18
CA LEU A 35 9.84 11.31 -0.26
C LEU A 35 8.50 11.14 -1.00
N LEU A 36 7.57 10.37 -0.45
CA LEU A 36 6.22 10.23 -1.00
C LEU A 36 5.49 11.57 -1.12
N ASN A 37 5.60 12.44 -0.11
CA ASN A 37 5.01 13.79 -0.18
C ASN A 37 5.53 14.60 -1.36
N VAL A 38 6.83 14.47 -1.68
CA VAL A 38 7.48 15.17 -2.79
C VAL A 38 7.04 14.56 -4.13
N GLU A 39 7.16 13.25 -4.27
CA GLU A 39 6.89 12.55 -5.55
C GLU A 39 5.40 12.59 -5.92
N LEU A 40 4.50 12.42 -4.94
CA LEU A 40 3.04 12.56 -5.13
C LEU A 40 2.57 14.01 -5.21
N ARG A 41 3.47 14.98 -4.94
CA ARG A 41 3.19 16.43 -4.94
C ARG A 41 2.03 16.84 -4.04
N THR A 42 1.82 16.11 -2.97
CA THR A 42 0.78 16.36 -1.97
C THR A 42 1.24 15.84 -0.61
N PRO A 43 0.99 16.57 0.49
CA PRO A 43 1.26 16.03 1.82
C PRO A 43 0.26 14.89 2.13
N TYR A 44 0.69 13.95 2.96
CA TYR A 44 -0.24 12.95 3.50
C TYR A 44 -1.37 13.61 4.29
N LYS A 45 -2.52 12.97 4.35
CA LYS A 45 -3.69 13.42 5.12
C LYS A 45 -3.81 12.71 6.46
N ARG A 46 -3.46 11.43 6.49
CA ARG A 46 -3.51 10.59 7.69
C ARG A 46 -2.32 9.64 7.70
N VAL A 47 -1.80 9.38 8.88
CA VAL A 47 -0.76 8.38 9.13
C VAL A 47 -1.11 7.66 10.43
N SER A 48 -0.91 6.35 10.48
CA SER A 48 -1.16 5.52 11.67
C SER A 48 -0.04 5.66 12.69
N SER A 49 -0.28 5.14 13.89
CA SER A 49 0.78 4.80 14.83
C SER A 49 1.71 3.75 14.22
N LEU A 50 2.95 3.70 14.73
CA LEU A 50 3.91 2.67 14.35
C LEU A 50 3.60 1.38 15.12
N LEU A 51 3.49 0.27 14.39
CA LEU A 51 3.23 -1.07 14.94
C LEU A 51 4.48 -1.95 14.78
N GLU A 52 5.05 -2.41 15.89
CA GLU A 52 6.12 -3.40 15.84
C GLU A 52 5.55 -4.82 15.78
N THR A 53 6.06 -5.64 14.85
CA THR A 53 5.64 -7.04 14.66
C THR A 53 6.82 -7.95 14.37
N ASP A 54 6.64 -9.23 14.61
CA ASP A 54 7.54 -10.25 14.11
C ASP A 54 7.46 -10.38 12.58
N PRO A 55 8.51 -10.90 11.90
CA PRO A 55 8.46 -11.18 10.47
C PRO A 55 7.31 -12.13 10.12
N TRP A 56 6.70 -11.90 8.95
CA TRP A 56 5.61 -12.73 8.45
C TRP A 56 6.05 -13.49 7.19
N GLY A 57 5.93 -14.82 7.23
CA GLY A 57 6.21 -15.68 6.08
C GLY A 57 7.68 -16.02 5.85
N PHE A 58 8.60 -15.59 6.74
CA PHE A 58 10.00 -15.97 6.72
C PHE A 58 10.65 -15.78 8.09
N GLU A 59 11.81 -16.43 8.31
CA GLU A 59 12.58 -16.27 9.53
C GLU A 59 13.56 -15.10 9.41
N SER A 60 13.52 -14.19 10.37
CA SER A 60 14.47 -13.10 10.55
C SER A 60 14.58 -12.73 12.03
N GLU A 61 15.76 -12.32 12.47
CA GLU A 61 15.96 -11.77 13.82
C GLU A 61 15.42 -10.34 13.95
N GLY A 62 15.23 -9.65 12.82
CA GLY A 62 14.78 -8.26 12.75
C GLY A 62 13.26 -8.14 12.78
N LYS A 63 12.70 -7.58 13.87
CA LYS A 63 11.29 -7.19 13.92
C LYS A 63 10.99 -6.06 12.95
N PHE A 64 9.82 -6.08 12.37
CA PHE A 64 9.32 -5.00 11.53
C PHE A 64 8.72 -3.87 12.36
N ILE A 65 8.87 -2.62 11.87
CA ILE A 65 7.98 -1.51 12.19
C ILE A 65 7.11 -1.29 10.95
N ASN A 66 5.79 -1.25 11.16
CA ASN A 66 4.78 -1.08 10.13
C ASN A 66 3.96 0.18 10.39
N ALA A 67 3.52 0.82 9.32
CA ALA A 67 2.61 1.95 9.35
C ALA A 67 1.70 1.95 8.12
N ALA A 68 0.58 2.65 8.20
CA ALA A 68 -0.24 2.99 7.05
C ALA A 68 -0.29 4.50 6.87
N VAL A 69 -0.31 4.94 5.62
CA VAL A 69 -0.42 6.36 5.27
C VAL A 69 -1.49 6.57 4.20
N MET A 70 -2.21 7.67 4.29
CA MET A 70 -3.24 8.04 3.31
C MET A 70 -2.93 9.37 2.66
N TYR A 71 -3.03 9.40 1.35
CA TYR A 71 -2.95 10.57 0.48
C TYR A 71 -4.28 10.84 -0.18
N GLU A 72 -4.61 12.10 -0.39
CA GLU A 72 -5.69 12.55 -1.27
C GLU A 72 -5.06 13.12 -2.54
N LEU A 73 -5.17 12.36 -3.63
CA LEU A 73 -4.65 12.75 -4.94
C LEU A 73 -5.70 13.54 -5.72
N GLU A 74 -5.28 14.58 -6.45
CA GLU A 74 -6.13 15.28 -7.39
C GLU A 74 -5.83 14.79 -8.81
N LEU A 75 -6.70 13.94 -9.36
CA LEU A 75 -6.56 13.33 -10.67
C LEU A 75 -7.54 13.96 -11.69
N PRO A 76 -7.23 13.96 -12.98
CA PRO A 76 -8.18 14.34 -14.02
C PRO A 76 -9.43 13.45 -13.97
N LYS A 77 -10.62 14.00 -14.15
CA LYS A 77 -11.83 13.19 -14.28
C LYS A 77 -11.72 12.20 -15.43
N GLY A 78 -12.08 10.95 -15.15
CA GLY A 78 -11.97 9.88 -16.12
C GLY A 78 -10.52 9.41 -16.36
N TYR A 79 -9.63 9.63 -15.39
CA TYR A 79 -8.30 9.03 -15.42
C TYR A 79 -8.36 7.51 -15.60
N TYR A 80 -7.27 6.92 -16.08
CA TYR A 80 -7.14 5.47 -16.22
C TYR A 80 -6.54 4.86 -14.96
N PRO A 81 -7.32 4.16 -14.11
CA PRO A 81 -6.85 3.69 -12.81
C PRO A 81 -5.61 2.81 -12.86
N GLU A 82 -5.52 1.93 -13.87
CA GLU A 82 -4.35 1.06 -14.03
C GLU A 82 -3.09 1.85 -14.37
N ALA A 83 -3.18 2.84 -15.26
CA ALA A 83 -2.04 3.68 -15.64
C ALA A 83 -1.53 4.51 -14.45
N GLU A 84 -2.44 5.15 -13.72
CA GLU A 84 -2.11 5.92 -12.52
C GLU A 84 -1.56 5.01 -11.41
N GLY A 85 -2.17 3.85 -11.21
CA GLY A 85 -1.69 2.85 -10.23
C GLY A 85 -0.28 2.37 -10.53
N ARG A 86 0.06 2.12 -11.81
CA ARG A 86 1.42 1.76 -12.24
C ARG A 86 2.41 2.90 -12.01
N MET A 87 2.03 4.16 -12.28
CA MET A 87 2.88 5.31 -11.98
C MET A 87 3.17 5.42 -10.48
N ILE A 88 2.17 5.25 -9.63
CA ILE A 88 2.32 5.26 -8.17
C ILE A 88 3.23 4.09 -7.74
N LEU A 89 3.05 2.90 -8.30
CA LEU A 89 3.91 1.74 -8.02
C LEU A 89 5.38 2.01 -8.36
N GLU A 90 5.67 2.65 -9.49
CA GLU A 90 7.04 3.01 -9.86
C GLU A 90 7.64 4.07 -8.91
N ILE A 91 6.83 5.02 -8.43
CA ILE A 91 7.24 5.97 -7.37
C ILE A 91 7.62 5.21 -6.10
N CYS A 92 6.79 4.27 -5.65
CA CYS A 92 7.08 3.44 -4.46
C CYS A 92 8.39 2.66 -4.62
N LYS A 93 8.58 1.97 -5.74
CA LYS A 93 9.80 1.22 -6.05
C LYS A 93 11.05 2.11 -6.14
N ASP A 94 10.91 3.32 -6.69
CA ASP A 94 12.02 4.27 -6.75
C ASP A 94 12.44 4.74 -5.35
N ILE A 95 11.48 5.06 -4.49
CA ILE A 95 11.74 5.44 -3.10
C ILE A 95 12.41 4.30 -2.35
N GLU A 96 11.96 3.07 -2.51
CA GLU A 96 12.59 1.89 -1.91
C GLU A 96 14.05 1.76 -2.34
N ARG A 97 14.37 1.91 -3.62
CA ARG A 97 15.75 1.89 -4.13
C ARG A 97 16.61 3.02 -3.54
N ARG A 98 16.07 4.23 -3.46
CA ARG A 98 16.76 5.40 -2.88
C ARG A 98 17.06 5.24 -1.39
N LEU A 99 16.22 4.50 -0.68
CA LEU A 99 16.40 4.18 0.74
C LEU A 99 17.21 2.91 0.98
N GLY A 100 17.84 2.36 -0.08
CA GLY A 100 18.83 1.29 0.02
C GLY A 100 18.27 -0.12 -0.15
N ARG A 101 17.03 -0.29 -0.62
CA ARG A 101 16.53 -1.61 -1.00
C ARG A 101 17.29 -2.10 -2.23
N THR A 102 18.15 -3.09 -2.04
CA THR A 102 18.92 -3.75 -3.10
C THR A 102 18.30 -5.13 -3.38
N GLY A 103 18.22 -5.50 -4.63
CA GLY A 103 17.69 -6.79 -5.07
C GLY A 103 16.30 -6.68 -5.70
N LYS A 104 16.08 -7.56 -6.66
CA LYS A 104 14.76 -7.77 -7.25
C LYS A 104 13.97 -8.72 -6.34
N PRO A 105 12.63 -8.64 -6.33
CA PRO A 105 11.83 -9.71 -5.77
C PRO A 105 12.29 -11.03 -6.39
N GLN A 106 12.57 -12.01 -5.57
CA GLN A 106 12.94 -13.34 -6.02
C GLN A 106 11.82 -14.29 -5.64
N ASP A 107 11.51 -15.18 -6.57
CA ASP A 107 10.65 -16.32 -6.30
C ASP A 107 11.56 -17.54 -6.09
N ASP A 108 11.12 -18.48 -5.28
CA ASP A 108 11.81 -19.76 -5.11
C ASP A 108 11.62 -20.68 -6.32
N GLU A 109 12.20 -21.89 -6.27
CA GLU A 109 12.13 -22.86 -7.35
C GLU A 109 10.69 -23.36 -7.68
N ILE A 110 9.73 -23.11 -6.78
CA ILE A 110 8.32 -23.46 -6.94
C ILE A 110 7.43 -22.25 -7.23
N GLY A 111 8.03 -21.06 -7.43
CA GLY A 111 7.32 -19.82 -7.75
C GLY A 111 6.70 -19.10 -6.56
N GLU A 112 7.09 -19.45 -5.33
CA GLU A 112 6.70 -18.72 -4.14
C GLU A 112 7.64 -17.54 -3.87
N ARG A 113 7.08 -16.38 -3.48
CA ARG A 113 7.84 -15.16 -3.25
C ARG A 113 8.75 -15.29 -2.04
N ILE A 114 10.06 -15.14 -2.26
CA ILE A 114 11.05 -15.08 -1.19
C ILE A 114 10.98 -13.70 -0.51
N TYR A 115 10.65 -13.69 0.76
CA TYR A 115 10.70 -12.49 1.59
C TYR A 115 12.08 -12.36 2.24
N THR A 116 12.65 -11.16 2.21
CA THR A 116 13.97 -10.86 2.78
C THR A 116 13.88 -9.60 3.63
N ASP A 117 14.88 -9.45 4.50
CA ASP A 117 15.09 -8.22 5.26
C ASP A 117 15.27 -7.03 4.33
N ARG A 118 14.67 -5.88 4.68
CA ARG A 118 14.68 -4.69 3.83
C ARG A 118 14.58 -3.40 4.64
N PRO A 119 15.31 -2.35 4.21
CA PRO A 119 15.22 -1.04 4.88
C PRO A 119 13.82 -0.45 4.78
N ILE A 120 13.12 -0.67 3.65
CA ILE A 120 11.75 -0.19 3.45
C ILE A 120 11.01 -1.05 2.42
N ASP A 121 9.72 -1.23 2.64
CA ASP A 121 8.74 -1.84 1.74
C ASP A 121 7.52 -0.94 1.66
N ILE A 122 7.02 -0.65 0.46
CA ILE A 122 5.88 0.25 0.25
C ILE A 122 4.87 -0.43 -0.66
N ASP A 123 3.74 -0.86 -0.10
CA ASP A 123 2.67 -1.53 -0.83
C ASP A 123 1.46 -0.61 -1.02
N ILE A 124 0.88 -0.61 -2.24
CA ILE A 124 -0.41 0.05 -2.52
C ILE A 124 -1.53 -0.84 -2.00
N LEU A 125 -2.27 -0.36 -1.01
CA LEU A 125 -3.38 -1.11 -0.41
C LEU A 125 -4.71 -0.85 -1.10
N LEU A 126 -5.06 0.43 -1.23
CA LEU A 126 -6.33 0.90 -1.81
C LEU A 126 -6.06 2.13 -2.66
N PHE A 127 -6.82 2.28 -3.75
CA PHE A 127 -6.78 3.44 -4.63
C PHE A 127 -8.20 3.87 -5.00
N GLY A 128 -8.80 4.73 -4.19
CA GLY A 128 -10.22 5.03 -4.26
C GLY A 128 -11.07 3.77 -4.21
N ASP A 129 -12.11 3.73 -5.03
CA ASP A 129 -12.96 2.54 -5.25
C ASP A 129 -12.49 1.66 -6.42
N ASN A 130 -11.28 1.93 -6.95
CA ASN A 130 -10.77 1.25 -8.11
C ASN A 130 -10.42 -0.21 -7.82
N ARG A 131 -10.57 -1.04 -8.85
CA ARG A 131 -10.07 -2.41 -8.89
C ARG A 131 -9.07 -2.50 -10.03
N ILE A 132 -7.85 -2.92 -9.71
CA ILE A 132 -6.76 -3.14 -10.66
C ILE A 132 -6.33 -4.59 -10.49
N ASP A 133 -6.19 -5.31 -11.59
CA ASP A 133 -5.70 -6.67 -11.60
C ASP A 133 -4.85 -6.87 -12.86
N CYS A 134 -3.57 -6.55 -12.74
CA CYS A 134 -2.58 -6.73 -13.79
C CYS A 134 -1.33 -7.43 -13.23
N GLU A 135 -0.39 -7.78 -14.09
CA GLU A 135 0.78 -8.55 -13.73
C GLU A 135 1.58 -7.92 -12.58
N GLU A 136 1.73 -6.58 -12.59
CA GLU A 136 2.56 -5.88 -11.62
C GLU A 136 1.79 -5.35 -10.40
N LEU A 137 0.46 -5.22 -10.50
CA LEU A 137 -0.34 -4.53 -9.49
C LEU A 137 -1.74 -5.11 -9.32
N THR A 138 -2.09 -5.48 -8.10
CA THR A 138 -3.45 -5.82 -7.71
C THR A 138 -3.95 -4.84 -6.64
N VAL A 139 -5.06 -4.16 -6.89
CA VAL A 139 -5.74 -3.25 -5.95
C VAL A 139 -7.22 -3.63 -5.85
N PRO A 140 -7.78 -3.83 -4.66
CA PRO A 140 -7.16 -3.86 -3.34
C PRO A 140 -6.02 -4.89 -3.25
N HIS A 141 -5.00 -4.58 -2.43
CA HIS A 141 -3.83 -5.46 -2.30
C HIS A 141 -4.24 -6.90 -1.93
N LYS A 142 -3.73 -7.87 -2.67
CA LYS A 142 -4.20 -9.27 -2.67
C LYS A 142 -4.24 -9.91 -1.28
N LEU A 143 -3.23 -9.69 -0.45
CA LEU A 143 -3.07 -10.33 0.85
C LEU A 143 -3.34 -9.39 2.04
N MET A 144 -3.84 -8.16 1.81
CA MET A 144 -3.95 -7.18 2.90
C MET A 144 -4.84 -7.65 4.04
N TYR A 145 -5.93 -8.37 3.73
CA TYR A 145 -6.90 -8.81 4.74
C TYR A 145 -6.42 -9.99 5.59
N GLU A 146 -5.35 -10.67 5.17
CA GLU A 146 -4.74 -11.80 5.88
C GLU A 146 -3.59 -11.36 6.79
N ARG A 147 -3.20 -10.07 6.73
CA ARG A 147 -2.01 -9.51 7.36
C ARG A 147 -2.40 -8.50 8.43
N ASP A 148 -2.38 -8.90 9.70
CA ASP A 148 -2.70 -8.00 10.80
C ASP A 148 -1.75 -6.80 10.88
N PHE A 149 -0.47 -6.97 10.52
CA PHE A 149 0.51 -5.89 10.46
C PHE A 149 0.19 -4.83 9.39
N VAL A 150 -0.65 -5.15 8.41
CA VAL A 150 -1.22 -4.22 7.42
C VAL A 150 -2.56 -3.68 7.92
N MET A 151 -3.47 -4.57 8.35
CA MET A 151 -4.84 -4.19 8.67
C MET A 151 -4.96 -3.35 9.93
N VAL A 152 -4.15 -3.61 10.98
CA VAL A 152 -4.20 -2.84 12.22
C VAL A 152 -3.87 -1.38 11.98
N PRO A 153 -2.72 -1.02 11.35
CA PRO A 153 -2.43 0.38 11.01
C PRO A 153 -3.45 0.99 10.03
N LEU A 154 -3.91 0.21 9.04
CA LEU A 154 -4.88 0.70 8.06
C LEU A 154 -6.22 1.06 8.71
N MET A 155 -6.74 0.24 9.62
CA MET A 155 -8.00 0.49 10.32
C MET A 155 -7.96 1.72 11.24
N GLU A 156 -6.78 2.08 11.74
CA GLU A 156 -6.59 3.30 12.53
C GLU A 156 -6.88 4.57 11.71
N ILE A 157 -6.55 4.56 10.43
CA ILE A 157 -6.70 5.71 9.52
C ILE A 157 -7.87 5.57 8.54
N SER A 158 -8.42 4.37 8.36
CA SER A 158 -9.57 4.10 7.49
C SER A 158 -10.49 3.02 8.08
N PRO A 159 -11.45 3.39 8.95
CA PRO A 159 -12.42 2.43 9.50
C PRO A 159 -13.23 1.68 8.43
N LEU A 160 -13.43 2.27 7.24
CA LEU A 160 -14.16 1.66 6.13
C LEU A 160 -13.41 0.47 5.50
N ALA A 161 -12.09 0.40 5.62
CA ALA A 161 -11.31 -0.75 5.16
C ALA A 161 -11.73 -2.06 5.88
N ALA A 162 -12.22 -1.97 7.11
CA ALA A 162 -12.74 -3.09 7.86
C ALA A 162 -14.01 -3.70 7.24
N LEU A 163 -14.81 -2.91 6.52
CA LEU A 163 -16.05 -3.38 5.86
C LEU A 163 -15.77 -4.32 4.68
N GLY A 164 -14.60 -4.21 4.05
CA GLY A 164 -14.15 -5.13 2.99
C GLY A 164 -13.92 -6.55 3.50
N ARG A 165 -13.47 -6.71 4.76
CA ARG A 165 -13.26 -8.01 5.41
C ARG A 165 -14.57 -8.78 5.57
N ASN A 166 -15.66 -8.10 5.97
CA ASN A 166 -16.98 -8.71 6.17
C ASN A 166 -17.67 -9.12 4.86
N ARG A 167 -17.34 -8.50 3.72
CA ARG A 167 -17.91 -8.89 2.42
C ARG A 167 -17.26 -10.17 1.86
N ARG A 168 -15.95 -10.38 2.06
CA ARG A 168 -15.27 -11.60 1.60
C ARG A 168 -15.61 -12.82 2.42
N SER A 169 -15.72 -12.70 3.74
CA SER A 169 -16.15 -13.81 4.60
C SER A 169 -17.56 -14.30 4.27
N ARG A 170 -18.49 -13.39 3.95
CA ARG A 170 -19.86 -13.75 3.56
C ARG A 170 -19.97 -14.41 2.18
N LEU A 171 -19.08 -14.08 1.24
CA LEU A 171 -19.02 -14.71 -0.08
C LEU A 171 -18.40 -16.11 -0.01
N SER A 172 -17.38 -16.32 0.83
CA SER A 172 -16.76 -17.64 1.02
C SER A 172 -17.65 -18.62 1.79
N ASP A 173 -18.57 -18.12 2.61
CA ASP A 173 -19.53 -18.95 3.35
C ASP A 173 -20.76 -19.33 2.51
N SER A 174 -21.15 -18.50 1.53
CA SER A 174 -22.23 -18.82 0.60
C SER A 174 -21.83 -19.89 -0.44
N GLU A 175 -20.55 -19.92 -0.86
CA GLU A 175 -20.05 -20.95 -1.79
C GLU A 175 -19.80 -22.32 -1.14
N ARG A 176 -19.75 -22.39 0.21
CA ARG A 176 -19.58 -23.65 0.93
C ARG A 176 -20.89 -24.34 1.30
N ASN A 177 -22.03 -23.66 1.19
CA ASN A 177 -23.35 -24.23 1.52
C ASN A 177 -24.11 -24.79 0.32
N ASP A 178 -23.56 -24.73 -0.89
CA ASP A 178 -24.16 -25.25 -2.13
C ASP A 178 -23.46 -26.52 -2.66
N LYS A 179 -22.89 -27.35 -1.75
CA LYS A 179 -22.37 -28.69 -2.12
C LYS A 179 -22.90 -29.77 -1.24
#